data_f527b4cd2a782e5a8ad5cdfd369d41ed
#
_entry.id   f527b4cd2a782e5a8ad5cdfd369d41ed
#
_cell.length_a   1.000
_cell.length_b   1.000
_cell.length_c   1.000
_cell.angle_alpha   90.00
_cell.angle_beta   90.00
_cell.angle_gamma   90.00
#
_symmetry.space_group_name_H-M   'P 1'
#
loop_
_entity.id
_entity.type
_entity.pdbx_description
1 polymer ?
#
loop_
_entity_poly.entity_id
_entity_poly.type
_entity_poly.pdbx_seq_one_letter_code
_entity_poly.pdbx_strand_id
1 'polypeptide(L)'
;METGISDDDILLRLKDVLRETFEIDPSRVTPDTHLFTDLELDSIDAVDLAIQVQDMTGMRIKPEDFKNVRTVGDVVATVRTLLTR
;
A
#
# COMPACT_ATOMS: atom_id res chain seq x y z
N MET A 1 -4.76 -15.04 -21.75
CA MET A 1 -4.11 -15.29 -20.46
C MET A 1 -4.06 -14.01 -19.63
N GLU A 2 -4.59 -14.07 -18.49
CA GLU A 2 -4.57 -12.92 -17.62
C GLU A 2 -3.20 -12.75 -16.97
N THR A 3 -2.63 -11.60 -17.15
CA THR A 3 -1.32 -11.32 -16.58
C THR A 3 -1.35 -10.18 -15.59
N GLY A 4 -2.50 -9.55 -15.44
CA GLY A 4 -2.62 -8.43 -14.52
C GLY A 4 -2.62 -8.87 -13.07
N ILE A 5 -2.20 -7.99 -12.20
CA ILE A 5 -2.24 -8.20 -10.77
C ILE A 5 -3.60 -7.71 -10.28
N SER A 6 -4.32 -8.56 -9.58
CA SER A 6 -5.62 -8.18 -9.04
C SER A 6 -5.46 -7.33 -7.79
N ASP A 7 -6.55 -6.66 -7.41
CA ASP A 7 -6.56 -5.88 -6.17
C ASP A 7 -6.26 -6.77 -4.96
N ASP A 8 -6.74 -8.01 -4.99
CA ASP A 8 -6.49 -8.95 -3.90
C ASP A 8 -5.01 -9.26 -3.79
N ASP A 9 -4.32 -9.43 -4.92
CA ASP A 9 -2.90 -9.70 -4.92
C ASP A 9 -2.12 -8.51 -4.35
N ILE A 10 -2.50 -7.31 -4.74
CA ILE A 10 -1.88 -6.10 -4.22
C ILE A 10 -2.09 -6.01 -2.72
N LEU A 11 -3.31 -6.28 -2.28
CA LEU A 11 -3.66 -6.23 -0.87
C LEU A 11 -2.85 -7.23 -0.06
N LEU A 12 -2.68 -8.45 -0.58
CA LEU A 12 -1.91 -9.48 0.12
C LEU A 12 -0.45 -9.05 0.29
N ARG A 13 0.13 -8.51 -0.77
CA ARG A 13 1.51 -8.04 -0.70
C ARG A 13 1.65 -6.86 0.25
N LEU A 14 0.65 -5.98 0.24
CA LEU A 14 0.64 -4.84 1.12
C LEU A 14 0.54 -5.28 2.58
N LYS A 15 -0.25 -6.30 2.86
CA LYS A 15 -0.34 -6.85 4.22
C LYS A 15 1.02 -7.37 4.68
N ASP A 16 1.76 -8.04 3.80
CA ASP A 16 3.09 -8.53 4.13
C ASP A 16 4.03 -7.37 4.44
N VAL A 17 3.99 -6.32 3.62
CA VAL A 17 4.83 -5.13 3.84
C VAL A 17 4.51 -4.50 5.19
N LEU A 18 3.23 -4.33 5.49
CA LEU A 18 2.82 -3.73 6.75
C LEU A 18 3.23 -4.57 7.93
N ARG A 19 3.15 -5.89 7.81
CA ARG A 19 3.56 -6.78 8.88
C ARG A 19 5.06 -6.73 9.12
N GLU A 20 5.85 -6.78 8.05
CA GLU A 20 7.29 -6.87 8.18
C GLU A 20 7.96 -5.54 8.47
N THR A 21 7.41 -4.47 7.96
CA THR A 21 7.99 -3.15 8.15
C THR A 21 7.48 -2.47 9.43
N PHE A 22 6.19 -2.61 9.71
CA PHE A 22 5.54 -1.89 10.80
C PHE A 22 4.99 -2.82 11.89
N GLU A 23 5.16 -4.13 11.73
CA GLU A 23 4.68 -5.13 12.69
C GLU A 23 3.18 -5.05 12.91
N ILE A 24 2.44 -4.76 11.86
CA ILE A 24 0.98 -4.68 11.91
C ILE A 24 0.40 -6.04 11.59
N ASP A 25 -0.55 -6.49 12.44
CA ASP A 25 -1.23 -7.75 12.24
C ASP A 25 -2.03 -7.72 10.93
N PRO A 26 -1.78 -8.66 10.00
CA PRO A 26 -2.52 -8.67 8.74
C PRO A 26 -4.03 -8.76 8.91
N SER A 27 -4.51 -9.35 9.99
CA SER A 27 -5.94 -9.47 10.24
C SER A 27 -6.59 -8.12 10.48
N ARG A 28 -5.81 -7.11 10.84
CA ARG A 28 -6.31 -5.75 11.04
C ARG A 28 -6.34 -4.95 9.75
N VAL A 29 -5.78 -5.49 8.68
CA VAL A 29 -5.64 -4.76 7.43
C VAL A 29 -6.74 -5.14 6.47
N THR A 30 -7.63 -4.18 6.18
CA THR A 30 -8.70 -4.32 5.21
C THR A 30 -8.66 -3.11 4.29
N PRO A 31 -9.36 -3.15 3.14
CA PRO A 31 -9.40 -1.97 2.26
C PRO A 31 -9.93 -0.71 2.96
N ASP A 32 -10.77 -0.89 3.96
CA ASP A 32 -11.34 0.25 4.69
C ASP A 32 -10.47 0.74 5.83
N THR A 33 -9.41 0.01 6.15
CA THR A 33 -8.52 0.38 7.26
C THR A 33 -7.82 1.71 6.95
N HIS A 34 -7.92 2.65 7.88
CA HIS A 34 -7.32 3.96 7.73
C HIS A 34 -5.87 3.91 8.22
N LEU A 35 -4.95 4.35 7.38
CA LEU A 35 -3.51 4.24 7.68
C LEU A 35 -3.13 5.07 8.92
N PHE A 36 -3.69 6.26 9.03
CA PHE A 36 -3.26 7.18 10.09
C PHE A 36 -4.03 6.99 11.39
N THR A 37 -5.32 6.73 11.30
CA THR A 37 -6.15 6.61 12.50
C THR A 37 -6.24 5.17 13.01
N ASP A 38 -6.31 4.21 12.12
CA ASP A 38 -6.44 2.80 12.53
C ASP A 38 -5.11 2.13 12.77
N LEU A 39 -4.13 2.42 11.92
CA LEU A 39 -2.80 1.83 12.04
C LEU A 39 -1.81 2.76 12.72
N GLU A 40 -2.22 3.97 13.03
CA GLU A 40 -1.42 4.96 13.75
C GLU A 40 -0.10 5.28 13.05
N LEU A 41 -0.11 5.24 11.74
CA LEU A 41 1.05 5.65 10.96
C LEU A 41 1.12 7.17 10.89
N ASP A 42 2.31 7.72 10.73
CA ASP A 42 2.48 9.15 10.53
C ASP A 42 3.04 9.41 9.13
N SER A 43 3.36 10.66 8.83
CA SER A 43 3.83 11.03 7.50
C SER A 43 5.17 10.39 7.17
N ILE A 44 6.01 10.14 8.15
CA ILE A 44 7.28 9.45 7.92
C ILE A 44 7.02 8.00 7.56
N ASP A 45 6.09 7.37 8.27
CA ASP A 45 5.71 5.99 7.97
C ASP A 45 5.10 5.88 6.58
N ALA A 46 4.33 6.88 6.17
CA ALA A 46 3.73 6.89 4.84
C ALA A 46 4.80 6.94 3.75
N VAL A 47 5.85 7.72 3.96
CA VAL A 47 6.96 7.78 3.02
C VAL A 47 7.67 6.44 2.95
N ASP A 48 7.90 5.82 4.10
CA ASP A 48 8.55 4.51 4.16
C ASP A 48 7.68 3.48 3.45
N LEU A 49 6.37 3.53 3.65
CA LEU A 49 5.44 2.63 2.98
C LEU A 49 5.52 2.81 1.46
N ALA A 50 5.61 4.06 1.00
CA ALA A 50 5.74 4.32 -0.43
C ALA A 50 7.01 3.68 -1.00
N ILE A 51 8.11 3.75 -0.26
CA ILE A 51 9.37 3.13 -0.67
C ILE A 51 9.22 1.61 -0.74
N GLN A 52 8.57 1.02 0.25
CA GLN A 52 8.36 -0.42 0.27
C GLN A 52 7.48 -0.87 -0.90
N VAL A 53 6.45 -0.09 -1.18
CA VAL A 53 5.56 -0.39 -2.32
C VAL A 53 6.33 -0.25 -3.63
N GLN A 54 7.21 0.72 -3.73
CA GLN A 54 8.06 0.89 -4.90
C GLN A 54 8.93 -0.35 -5.11
N ASP A 55 9.55 -0.86 -4.05
CA ASP A 55 10.34 -2.08 -4.13
C ASP A 55 9.49 -3.27 -4.53
N MET A 56 8.30 -3.34 -3.98
CA MET A 56 7.38 -4.46 -4.23
C MET A 56 6.96 -4.51 -5.69
N THR A 57 6.69 -3.35 -6.29
CA THR A 57 6.17 -3.28 -7.65
C THR A 57 7.26 -3.09 -8.69
N GLY A 58 8.46 -2.69 -8.26
CA GLY A 58 9.52 -2.34 -9.19
C GLY A 58 9.27 -1.04 -9.94
N MET A 59 8.28 -0.28 -9.53
CA MET A 59 7.91 0.98 -10.17
C MET A 59 8.33 2.17 -9.32
N ARG A 60 8.70 3.25 -9.99
CA ARG A 60 9.04 4.48 -9.27
C ARG A 60 7.77 5.17 -8.81
N ILE A 61 7.65 5.34 -7.50
CA ILE A 61 6.51 5.97 -6.90
C ILE A 61 6.97 7.26 -6.23
N LYS A 62 6.32 8.35 -6.55
CA LYS A 62 6.64 9.65 -5.96
C LYS A 62 5.82 9.82 -4.68
N PRO A 63 6.37 10.54 -3.69
CA PRO A 63 5.58 10.84 -2.49
C PRO A 63 4.25 11.50 -2.82
N GLU A 64 4.20 12.26 -3.92
CA GLU A 64 2.97 12.92 -4.35
C GLU A 64 1.87 11.94 -4.72
N ASP A 65 2.25 10.75 -5.19
CA ASP A 65 1.27 9.73 -5.54
C ASP A 65 0.53 9.24 -4.31
N PHE A 66 1.14 9.36 -3.14
CA PHE A 66 0.55 8.94 -1.88
C PHE A 66 -0.03 10.10 -1.08
N LYS A 67 0.00 11.29 -1.64
CA LYS A 67 -0.45 12.48 -0.90
C LYS A 67 -1.92 12.40 -0.49
N ASN A 68 -2.74 11.82 -1.34
CA ASN A 68 -4.17 11.71 -1.09
C ASN A 68 -4.57 10.35 -0.54
N VAL A 69 -3.61 9.48 -0.32
CA VAL A 69 -3.88 8.15 0.21
C VAL A 69 -4.18 8.24 1.70
N ARG A 70 -5.29 7.67 2.12
CA ARG A 70 -5.69 7.66 3.52
C ARG A 70 -5.98 6.26 4.03
N THR A 71 -6.50 5.40 3.17
CA THR A 71 -6.86 4.03 3.55
C THR A 71 -6.00 3.03 2.79
N VAL A 72 -6.03 1.79 3.27
CA VAL A 72 -5.35 0.69 2.58
C VAL A 72 -5.89 0.55 1.16
N GLY A 73 -7.20 0.69 0.99
CA GLY A 73 -7.81 0.64 -0.34
C GLY A 73 -7.27 1.73 -1.26
N ASP A 74 -6.99 2.91 -0.72
CA ASP A 74 -6.40 3.99 -1.52
C ASP A 74 -5.02 3.60 -2.01
N VAL A 75 -4.22 2.92 -1.17
CA VAL A 75 -2.91 2.43 -1.59
C VAL A 75 -3.04 1.41 -2.70
N VAL A 76 -3.97 0.47 -2.54
CA VAL A 76 -4.22 -0.55 -3.56
C VAL A 76 -4.61 0.10 -4.88
N ALA A 77 -5.50 1.07 -4.83
CA ALA A 77 -5.94 1.77 -6.04
C ALA A 77 -4.79 2.52 -6.71
N THR A 78 -3.95 3.16 -5.90
CA THR A 78 -2.80 3.89 -6.43
C THR A 78 -1.82 2.94 -7.11
N VAL A 79 -1.51 1.83 -6.47
CA VAL A 79 -0.61 0.82 -7.03
C VAL A 79 -1.17 0.28 -8.34
N ARG A 80 -2.47 -0.04 -8.35
CA ARG A 80 -3.10 -0.56 -9.55
C ARG A 80 -3.03 0.45 -10.69
N THR A 81 -3.28 1.71 -10.40
CA THR A 81 -3.21 2.75 -11.42
C THR A 81 -1.81 2.84 -12.00
N LEU A 82 -0.78 2.76 -11.15
CA LEU A 82 0.59 2.81 -11.60
C LEU A 82 0.96 1.60 -12.46
N LEU A 83 0.45 0.44 -12.10
CA LEU A 83 0.75 -0.79 -12.82
C LEU A 83 0.06 -0.85 -14.19
N THR A 84 -1.05 -0.14 -14.34
CA THR A 84 -1.83 -0.17 -15.58
C THR A 84 -1.60 1.05 -16.47
N ARG A 85 -0.69 1.89 -16.12
CA ARG A 85 -0.36 3.08 -16.91
C ARG A 85 0.15 2.74 -18.29
#